data_e8e35f3c20b162ffb88c9443abcf4f6f
#
_entry.id   e8e35f3c20b162ffb88c9443abcf4f6f
#
_cell.length_a   1.000
_cell.length_b   1.000
_cell.length_c   1.000
_cell.angle_alpha   90.00
_cell.angle_beta   90.00
_cell.angle_gamma   90.00
#
_symmetry.space_group_name_H-M   'P 1'
#
loop_
_entity.id
_entity.type
_entity.pdbx_description
1 polymer ?
#
loop_
_entity_poly.entity_id
_entity_poly.type
_entity_poly.pdbx_seq_one_letter_code
_entity_poly.pdbx_strand_id
1 'polypeptide(L)'
;MIKKIVLFLRSSSFVTFFILILEEWCYTFLRPSVHSFDWVVYGAGIIASGLLWLSLGEINHVLQHLFQKIFSGIVALFITLLLLVNFYLYKEFGQFVTPQMLQFIFDDPQYFVNYIQTYLLNVVGVFVIGVVVCWWWLWFPKIKPQQRTHPRRFIFVIVFPLLYLIVLNQLRLYTVEKKIPMDTSLAIAIKEISRKNYSVSLHPTTRWNVEPIVNEKNKWNIVVIVNESFGKKPLRCYGYKENPMPFLQHLIEREREHLFVFQSAFSNSGATQVSVPSLFTGVAPYEGSEKLHRMPMLWEWASAAGMKTIFVTSQRYGWVNFHQFLFSPLQPEIHLTAENIFAPIVNDLGQDDLLVVDTLCHLLQNVPKEKSFLAVYNSNVLHIPFQQTSSTLTVQPNFSTHYENALFLLDKVIEKIFVTLQETHRLENTIVIITSDHGEGNNLLHPIPRLYSYYDEIMSIPFFVCVPERWKEQYPQRMENLRRNETRNICNLDIIPTIVDVLNDGGESNHQLIQKLKGTSLLQNVDSERIILALNTNDIREWLPEGFGIFFGKKRFVFSDTEGSGYFDVTTDKDQLHNEWKNISDAEKNFIIDIIGENAQLGRIYRKGK
;
A
#
# COMPACT_ATOMS: atom_id res chain seq x y z
N MET A 1 42.30 0.04 35.50
CA MET A 1 41.64 -0.23 34.24
C MET A 1 40.28 -0.92 34.46
N ILE A 2 40.21 -2.04 35.13
CA ILE A 2 39.00 -2.83 35.39
C ILE A 2 37.86 -2.02 36.07
N LYS A 3 38.14 -1.24 37.13
CA LYS A 3 37.13 -0.37 37.78
C LYS A 3 36.52 0.68 36.83
N LYS A 4 37.28 1.17 35.84
CA LYS A 4 36.77 2.12 34.84
C LYS A 4 35.89 1.43 33.78
N ILE A 5 36.23 0.23 33.40
CA ILE A 5 35.43 -0.60 32.49
C ILE A 5 34.09 -0.96 33.16
N VAL A 6 34.11 -1.38 34.41
CA VAL A 6 32.90 -1.69 35.18
C VAL A 6 31.99 -0.46 35.38
N LEU A 7 32.58 0.72 35.59
CA LEU A 7 31.82 1.98 35.67
C LEU A 7 31.22 2.37 34.30
N PHE A 8 31.94 2.13 33.23
CA PHE A 8 31.44 2.34 31.87
C PHE A 8 30.29 1.41 31.53
N LEU A 9 30.43 0.11 31.79
CA LEU A 9 29.38 -0.89 31.58
C LEU A 9 28.12 -0.66 32.44
N ARG A 10 28.25 0.12 33.52
CA ARG A 10 27.12 0.54 34.38
C ARG A 10 26.58 1.92 34.04
N SER A 11 27.09 2.58 33.01
CA SER A 11 26.54 3.87 32.58
C SER A 11 25.16 3.67 31.95
N SER A 12 24.26 4.62 32.18
CA SER A 12 22.92 4.61 31.57
C SER A 12 22.98 4.54 30.04
N SER A 13 23.93 5.23 29.43
CA SER A 13 24.16 5.23 27.99
C SER A 13 24.53 3.86 27.43
N PHE A 14 25.43 3.13 28.11
CA PHE A 14 25.82 1.80 27.69
C PHE A 14 24.66 0.80 27.87
N VAL A 15 23.95 0.90 28.99
CA VAL A 15 22.77 0.04 29.24
C VAL A 15 21.69 0.29 28.19
N THR A 16 21.42 1.56 27.86
CA THR A 16 20.46 1.91 26.79
C THR A 16 20.89 1.34 25.45
N PHE A 17 22.13 1.59 25.05
CA PHE A 17 22.69 1.05 23.81
C PHE A 17 22.55 -0.47 23.74
N PHE A 18 22.92 -1.17 24.80
CA PHE A 18 22.86 -2.62 24.85
C PHE A 18 21.42 -3.16 24.77
N ILE A 19 20.47 -2.52 25.46
CA ILE A 19 19.05 -2.92 25.42
C ILE A 19 18.48 -2.73 24.02
N LEU A 20 18.78 -1.59 23.35
CA LEU A 20 18.31 -1.33 21.99
C LEU A 20 18.81 -2.38 21.00
N ILE A 21 20.10 -2.74 21.09
CA ILE A 21 20.67 -3.80 20.25
C ILE A 21 20.06 -5.15 20.56
N LEU A 22 19.87 -5.50 21.84
CA LEU A 22 19.26 -6.76 22.23
C LEU A 22 17.81 -6.88 21.73
N GLU A 23 17.03 -5.82 21.87
CA GLU A 23 15.65 -5.78 21.41
C GLU A 23 15.57 -5.93 19.88
N GLU A 24 16.43 -5.23 19.15
CA GLU A 24 16.54 -5.34 17.70
C GLU A 24 16.89 -6.78 17.25
N TRP A 25 17.80 -7.45 17.97
CA TRP A 25 18.11 -8.85 17.71
C TRP A 25 16.90 -9.77 17.98
N CYS A 26 16.14 -9.50 19.05
CA CYS A 26 14.89 -10.23 19.31
C CYS A 26 13.90 -10.09 18.15
N TYR A 27 13.72 -8.89 17.59
CA TYR A 27 12.86 -8.71 16.42
C TYR A 27 13.38 -9.48 15.19
N THR A 28 14.68 -9.50 14.98
CA THR A 28 15.29 -10.24 13.87
C THR A 28 15.04 -11.75 13.95
N PHE A 29 15.03 -12.32 15.15
CA PHE A 29 14.71 -13.74 15.36
C PHE A 29 13.22 -14.04 15.25
N LEU A 30 12.36 -13.09 15.65
CA LEU A 30 10.92 -13.26 15.60
C LEU A 30 10.35 -13.14 14.19
N ARG A 31 10.95 -12.30 13.37
CA ARG A 31 10.53 -12.05 11.99
C ARG A 31 11.74 -11.68 11.12
N PRO A 32 11.92 -12.33 9.95
CA PRO A 32 12.96 -11.94 9.00
C PRO A 32 12.77 -10.48 8.55
N SER A 33 13.88 -9.74 8.50
CA SER A 33 13.88 -8.38 7.97
C SER A 33 13.69 -8.40 6.45
N VAL A 34 12.95 -7.44 5.90
CA VAL A 34 12.85 -7.23 4.44
C VAL A 34 14.12 -6.67 3.83
N HIS A 35 15.03 -6.13 4.65
CA HIS A 35 16.31 -5.63 4.17
C HIS A 35 17.40 -6.71 4.18
N SER A 36 18.25 -6.70 3.17
CA SER A 36 19.41 -7.58 3.12
C SER A 36 20.35 -7.29 4.30
N PHE A 37 20.95 -8.34 4.88
CA PHE A 37 21.87 -8.20 6.00
C PHE A 37 23.32 -8.14 5.50
N ASP A 38 24.01 -7.06 5.85
CA ASP A 38 25.44 -6.86 5.55
C ASP A 38 26.17 -6.52 6.85
N TRP A 39 27.04 -7.42 7.30
CA TRP A 39 27.76 -7.28 8.56
C TRP A 39 28.63 -6.02 8.64
N VAL A 40 29.17 -5.53 7.51
CA VAL A 40 30.02 -4.34 7.49
C VAL A 40 29.16 -3.09 7.68
N VAL A 41 28.04 -2.98 6.94
CA VAL A 41 27.10 -1.85 7.03
C VAL A 41 26.42 -1.83 8.39
N TYR A 42 25.98 -2.99 8.88
CA TYR A 42 25.36 -3.12 10.20
C TYR A 42 26.35 -2.78 11.32
N GLY A 43 27.59 -3.28 11.22
CA GLY A 43 28.67 -2.96 12.18
C GLY A 43 29.01 -1.47 12.22
N ALA A 44 29.04 -0.79 11.07
CA ALA A 44 29.19 0.67 11.01
C ALA A 44 28.01 1.39 11.67
N GLY A 45 26.78 0.88 11.49
CA GLY A 45 25.58 1.37 12.18
C GLY A 45 25.67 1.21 13.70
N ILE A 46 26.11 0.07 14.20
CA ILE A 46 26.36 -0.16 15.64
C ILE A 46 27.39 0.84 16.20
N ILE A 47 28.46 1.12 15.44
CA ILE A 47 29.46 2.12 15.85
C ILE A 47 28.80 3.50 15.92
N ALA A 48 28.00 3.88 14.92
CA ALA A 48 27.27 5.15 14.92
C ALA A 48 26.32 5.25 16.13
N SER A 49 25.51 4.24 16.39
CA SER A 49 24.63 4.16 17.56
C SER A 49 25.42 4.32 18.88
N GLY A 50 26.53 3.60 19.03
CA GLY A 50 27.42 3.71 20.19
C GLY A 50 27.96 5.14 20.38
N LEU A 51 28.40 5.80 19.32
CA LEU A 51 28.86 7.20 19.37
C LEU A 51 27.73 8.15 19.81
N LEU A 52 26.51 7.96 19.31
CA LEU A 52 25.35 8.75 19.72
C LEU A 52 25.07 8.61 21.23
N TRP A 53 24.92 7.39 21.72
CA TRP A 53 24.54 7.14 23.12
C TRP A 53 25.61 7.55 24.10
N LEU A 54 26.88 7.37 23.76
CA LEU A 54 28.01 7.88 24.56
C LEU A 54 28.01 9.41 24.63
N SER A 55 27.76 10.07 23.50
CA SER A 55 27.68 11.54 23.44
C SER A 55 26.55 12.08 24.30
N LEU A 56 25.35 11.50 24.17
CA LEU A 56 24.18 11.88 24.97
C LEU A 56 24.42 11.68 26.48
N GLY A 57 25.09 10.60 26.86
CA GLY A 57 25.46 10.35 28.27
C GLY A 57 26.42 11.41 28.82
N GLU A 58 27.45 11.79 28.07
CA GLU A 58 28.38 12.81 28.51
C GLU A 58 27.76 14.21 28.52
N ILE A 59 26.91 14.54 27.56
CA ILE A 59 26.11 15.78 27.56
C ILE A 59 25.29 15.86 28.85
N ASN A 60 24.58 14.77 29.21
CA ASN A 60 23.78 14.70 30.43
C ASN A 60 24.64 14.98 31.69
N HIS A 61 25.88 14.50 31.73
CA HIS A 61 26.77 14.73 32.86
C HIS A 61 27.34 16.16 32.94
N VAL A 62 27.40 16.89 31.83
CA VAL A 62 27.91 18.27 31.78
C VAL A 62 26.84 19.29 32.15
N LEU A 63 25.57 18.94 31.98
CA LEU A 63 24.45 19.85 32.26
C LEU A 63 24.28 20.16 33.75
N GLN A 64 23.83 21.37 34.06
CA GLN A 64 23.44 21.77 35.43
C GLN A 64 22.17 21.00 35.86
N HIS A 65 21.98 20.84 37.17
CA HIS A 65 20.99 19.95 37.75
C HIS A 65 19.56 20.07 37.20
N LEU A 66 19.06 21.29 36.95
CA LEU A 66 17.73 21.49 36.37
C LEU A 66 17.69 21.07 34.89
N PHE A 67 18.65 21.53 34.08
CA PHE A 67 18.77 21.17 32.68
C PHE A 67 19.01 19.68 32.50
N GLN A 68 19.74 19.06 33.40
CA GLN A 68 19.97 17.62 33.41
C GLN A 68 18.71 16.82 33.61
N LYS A 69 17.80 17.25 34.51
CA LYS A 69 16.47 16.60 34.69
C LYS A 69 15.63 16.69 33.43
N ILE A 70 15.54 17.88 32.82
CA ILE A 70 14.79 18.12 31.60
C ILE A 70 15.37 17.26 30.47
N PHE A 71 16.68 17.28 30.28
CA PHE A 71 17.36 16.50 29.26
C PHE A 71 17.14 15.00 29.44
N SER A 72 17.26 14.48 30.66
CA SER A 72 16.98 13.06 30.94
C SER A 72 15.53 12.69 30.65
N GLY A 73 14.57 13.59 30.91
CA GLY A 73 13.17 13.41 30.54
C GLY A 73 12.95 13.35 29.03
N ILE A 74 13.58 14.26 28.28
CA ILE A 74 13.52 14.27 26.81
C ILE A 74 14.12 13.01 26.22
N VAL A 75 15.28 12.57 26.71
CA VAL A 75 15.90 11.31 26.27
C VAL A 75 15.04 10.11 26.58
N ALA A 76 14.44 10.05 27.77
CA ALA A 76 13.52 8.98 28.16
C ALA A 76 12.28 8.91 27.24
N LEU A 77 11.68 10.06 26.96
CA LEU A 77 10.56 10.15 26.02
C LEU A 77 10.97 9.71 24.60
N PHE A 78 12.12 10.19 24.14
CA PHE A 78 12.65 9.81 22.82
C PHE A 78 12.86 8.30 22.70
N ILE A 79 13.51 7.66 23.68
CA ILE A 79 13.73 6.21 23.70
C ILE A 79 12.39 5.46 23.66
N THR A 80 11.43 5.88 24.48
CA THR A 80 10.12 5.25 24.54
C THR A 80 9.40 5.32 23.19
N LEU A 81 9.39 6.50 22.57
CA LEU A 81 8.78 6.68 21.24
C LEU A 81 9.52 5.87 20.17
N LEU A 82 10.86 5.84 20.20
CA LEU A 82 11.67 5.05 19.30
C LEU A 82 11.30 3.56 19.37
N LEU A 83 11.24 3.00 20.56
CA LEU A 83 10.89 1.60 20.79
C LEU A 83 9.47 1.28 20.31
N LEU A 84 8.50 2.11 20.68
CA LEU A 84 7.10 1.90 20.29
C LEU A 84 6.90 1.97 18.78
N VAL A 85 7.40 3.03 18.15
CA VAL A 85 7.24 3.22 16.70
C VAL A 85 7.92 2.08 15.95
N ASN A 86 9.16 1.74 16.31
CA ASN A 86 9.86 0.67 15.62
C ASN A 86 9.27 -0.73 15.92
N PHE A 87 8.73 -0.98 17.13
CA PHE A 87 8.01 -2.22 17.42
C PHE A 87 6.83 -2.41 16.45
N TYR A 88 5.98 -1.39 16.29
CA TYR A 88 4.83 -1.48 15.40
C TYR A 88 5.25 -1.56 13.93
N LEU A 89 6.18 -0.73 13.49
CA LEU A 89 6.66 -0.77 12.11
C LEU A 89 7.29 -2.13 11.78
N TYR A 90 8.07 -2.69 12.70
CA TYR A 90 8.67 -3.99 12.47
C TYR A 90 7.63 -5.12 12.49
N LYS A 91 6.64 -5.02 13.35
CA LYS A 91 5.52 -5.97 13.40
C LYS A 91 4.73 -5.96 12.09
N GLU A 92 4.39 -4.79 11.56
CA GLU A 92 3.55 -4.66 10.35
C GLU A 92 4.36 -4.78 9.05
N PHE A 93 5.53 -4.17 8.97
CA PHE A 93 6.31 -4.03 7.74
C PHE A 93 7.62 -4.83 7.73
N GLY A 94 8.02 -5.48 8.84
CA GLY A 94 9.29 -6.22 8.94
C GLY A 94 10.54 -5.33 8.84
N GLN A 95 10.42 -4.02 9.03
CA GLN A 95 11.51 -3.05 8.93
C GLN A 95 11.35 -1.91 9.92
N PHE A 96 12.46 -1.24 10.24
CA PHE A 96 12.44 -0.03 11.06
C PHE A 96 12.02 1.19 10.22
N VAL A 97 11.86 2.33 10.91
CA VAL A 97 11.40 3.57 10.28
C VAL A 97 12.24 3.96 9.05
N THR A 98 11.58 4.25 7.96
CA THR A 98 12.19 4.73 6.71
C THR A 98 11.81 6.18 6.42
N PRO A 99 12.55 6.87 5.51
CA PRO A 99 12.17 8.22 5.07
C PRO A 99 10.74 8.29 4.51
N GLN A 100 10.30 7.26 3.78
CA GLN A 100 8.95 7.19 3.23
C GLN A 100 7.88 7.14 4.33
N MET A 101 8.08 6.30 5.36
CA MET A 101 7.15 6.19 6.49
C MET A 101 7.03 7.49 7.26
N LEU A 102 8.13 8.18 7.51
CA LEU A 102 8.09 9.50 8.14
C LEU A 102 7.40 10.53 7.26
N GLN A 103 7.54 10.42 5.96
CA GLN A 103 6.88 11.32 5.03
C GLN A 103 5.37 11.23 5.15
N PHE A 104 4.77 10.04 5.28
CA PHE A 104 3.33 9.90 5.51
C PHE A 104 2.84 10.73 6.70
N ILE A 105 3.64 10.79 7.76
CA ILE A 105 3.31 11.59 8.97
C ILE A 105 3.32 13.09 8.66
N PHE A 106 4.24 13.54 7.81
CA PHE A 106 4.33 14.98 7.46
C PHE A 106 3.32 15.39 6.40
N ASP A 107 2.99 14.50 5.47
CA ASP A 107 2.00 14.76 4.42
C ASP A 107 0.57 14.81 4.99
N ASP A 108 0.24 13.93 5.94
CA ASP A 108 -1.04 13.93 6.66
C ASP A 108 -0.84 13.73 8.17
N PRO A 109 -0.69 14.82 8.96
CA PRO A 109 -0.59 14.74 10.42
C PRO A 109 -1.79 14.05 11.08
N GLN A 110 -2.98 14.13 10.47
CA GLN A 110 -4.18 13.45 10.98
C GLN A 110 -4.08 11.93 10.83
N TYR A 111 -3.42 11.45 9.79
CA TYR A 111 -3.07 10.03 9.64
C TYR A 111 -2.30 9.52 10.88
N PHE A 112 -1.30 10.27 11.33
CA PHE A 112 -0.52 9.92 12.53
C PHE A 112 -1.37 9.93 13.81
N VAL A 113 -2.26 10.91 13.95
CA VAL A 113 -3.20 10.97 15.10
C VAL A 113 -4.14 9.75 15.07
N ASN A 114 -4.71 9.42 13.93
CA ASN A 114 -5.58 8.25 13.76
C ASN A 114 -4.81 6.95 14.06
N TYR A 115 -3.58 6.85 13.58
CA TYR A 115 -2.69 5.71 13.85
C TYR A 115 -2.45 5.54 15.36
N ILE A 116 -2.13 6.63 16.07
CA ILE A 116 -1.97 6.60 17.54
C ILE A 116 -3.28 6.18 18.21
N GLN A 117 -4.42 6.72 17.80
CA GLN A 117 -5.73 6.36 18.38
C GLN A 117 -6.09 4.90 18.16
N THR A 118 -5.85 4.39 16.96
CA THR A 118 -6.18 3.01 16.59
C THR A 118 -5.30 1.99 17.31
N TYR A 119 -4.00 2.25 17.39
CA TYR A 119 -3.02 1.24 17.81
C TYR A 119 -2.43 1.47 19.21
N LEU A 120 -2.39 2.71 19.71
CA LEU A 120 -1.62 3.06 20.90
C LEU A 120 -2.46 3.32 22.17
N LEU A 121 -3.73 3.72 22.07
CA LEU A 121 -4.47 4.19 23.23
C LEU A 121 -5.12 3.11 24.09
N ASN A 122 -5.29 1.88 23.63
CA ASN A 122 -6.13 0.88 24.32
C ASN A 122 -5.47 0.08 25.45
N VAL A 123 -4.12 -0.03 25.52
CA VAL A 123 -3.42 -0.73 26.64
C VAL A 123 -2.08 -0.06 26.97
N VAL A 124 -1.58 0.73 26.06
CA VAL A 124 -0.19 1.18 26.00
C VAL A 124 0.06 2.45 26.82
N GLY A 125 -0.97 3.28 27.05
CA GLY A 125 -0.77 4.54 27.77
C GLY A 125 -0.16 4.37 29.16
N VAL A 126 -0.63 3.41 29.95
CA VAL A 126 -0.08 3.12 31.28
C VAL A 126 1.31 2.50 31.19
N PHE A 127 1.53 1.61 30.22
CA PHE A 127 2.83 1.00 29.96
C PHE A 127 3.86 2.03 29.50
N VAL A 128 3.46 2.92 28.58
CA VAL A 128 4.30 4.03 28.10
C VAL A 128 4.74 4.94 29.23
N ILE A 129 3.82 5.38 30.10
CA ILE A 129 4.15 6.22 31.23
C ILE A 129 5.14 5.48 32.16
N GLY A 130 4.91 4.20 32.42
CA GLY A 130 5.82 3.38 33.23
C GLY A 130 7.22 3.28 32.62
N VAL A 131 7.32 3.06 31.31
CA VAL A 131 8.61 2.97 30.59
C VAL A 131 9.32 4.34 30.56
N VAL A 132 8.60 5.44 30.30
CA VAL A 132 9.17 6.80 30.37
C VAL A 132 9.75 7.08 31.75
N VAL A 133 9.02 6.74 32.81
CA VAL A 133 9.49 6.94 34.21
C VAL A 133 10.72 6.08 34.50
N CYS A 134 10.73 4.81 34.07
CA CYS A 134 11.89 3.92 34.24
C CYS A 134 13.13 4.45 33.50
N TRP A 135 12.98 4.86 32.23
CA TRP A 135 14.07 5.43 31.45
C TRP A 135 14.54 6.78 32.01
N TRP A 136 13.62 7.64 32.44
CA TRP A 136 13.97 8.89 33.11
C TRP A 136 14.76 8.63 34.39
N TRP A 137 14.33 7.65 35.20
CA TRP A 137 15.06 7.23 36.40
C TRP A 137 16.44 6.66 36.07
N LEU A 138 16.58 5.89 35.01
CA LEU A 138 17.85 5.34 34.56
C LEU A 138 18.84 6.45 34.15
N TRP A 139 18.35 7.45 33.41
CA TRP A 139 19.16 8.59 32.94
C TRP A 139 19.35 9.68 33.97
N PHE A 140 18.59 9.67 35.05
CA PHE A 140 18.71 10.63 36.12
C PHE A 140 19.99 10.37 36.91
N PRO A 141 20.95 11.31 36.99
CA PRO A 141 22.23 11.05 37.64
C PRO A 141 22.07 10.98 39.16
N LYS A 142 22.56 9.89 39.72
CA LYS A 142 22.69 9.69 41.18
C LYS A 142 24.00 10.28 41.73
N ILE A 143 24.69 11.15 41.00
CA ILE A 143 26.05 11.59 41.29
C ILE A 143 26.06 13.03 41.84
N LYS A 144 26.73 13.19 42.97
CA LYS A 144 27.02 14.50 43.60
C LYS A 144 27.79 15.41 42.63
N PRO A 145 27.48 16.71 42.56
CA PRO A 145 28.09 17.64 41.63
C PRO A 145 29.49 18.03 42.12
N GLN A 146 30.44 17.15 42.00
CA GLN A 146 31.82 17.49 42.29
C GLN A 146 32.78 16.70 41.42
N GLN A 147 32.96 17.18 40.18
CA GLN A 147 34.19 16.88 39.45
C GLN A 147 34.44 17.91 38.35
N ARG A 148 35.65 18.48 38.39
CA ARG A 148 36.25 19.38 37.39
C ARG A 148 36.04 18.80 35.98
N THR A 149 35.67 19.63 35.04
CA THR A 149 35.58 19.29 33.62
C THR A 149 36.95 18.80 33.11
N HIS A 150 37.11 17.52 32.94
CA HIS A 150 38.31 16.96 32.34
C HIS A 150 38.32 17.28 30.83
N PRO A 151 39.44 17.75 30.24
CA PRO A 151 39.55 18.06 28.81
C PRO A 151 39.14 16.86 27.90
N ARG A 152 39.24 15.65 28.41
CA ARG A 152 38.78 14.43 27.69
C ARG A 152 37.26 14.38 27.44
N ARG A 153 36.45 15.08 28.24
CA ARG A 153 34.99 15.16 28.03
C ARG A 153 34.62 15.96 26.77
N PHE A 154 35.48 16.91 26.39
CA PHE A 154 35.32 17.64 25.14
C PHE A 154 35.28 16.73 23.92
N ILE A 155 36.04 15.64 23.92
CA ILE A 155 36.05 14.63 22.86
C ILE A 155 34.66 13.97 22.76
N PHE A 156 34.07 13.55 23.87
CA PHE A 156 32.77 12.86 23.87
C PHE A 156 31.61 13.81 23.51
N VAL A 157 31.69 15.08 23.89
CA VAL A 157 30.62 16.06 23.66
C VAL A 157 30.67 16.69 22.28
N ILE A 158 31.85 16.79 21.67
CA ILE A 158 32.00 17.45 20.36
C ILE A 158 32.49 16.48 19.27
N VAL A 159 33.55 15.74 19.51
CA VAL A 159 34.17 14.89 18.47
C VAL A 159 33.31 13.71 18.13
N PHE A 160 32.71 13.05 19.12
CA PHE A 160 31.84 11.87 18.84
C PHE A 160 30.55 12.21 18.10
N PRO A 161 29.80 13.28 18.40
CA PRO A 161 28.69 13.71 17.55
C PRO A 161 29.12 14.03 16.11
N LEU A 162 30.29 14.64 15.91
CA LEU A 162 30.80 14.89 14.56
C LEU A 162 31.13 13.59 13.82
N LEU A 163 31.78 12.65 14.49
CA LEU A 163 32.04 11.31 13.90
C LEU A 163 30.74 10.57 13.61
N TYR A 164 29.76 10.63 14.51
CA TYR A 164 28.43 10.09 14.28
C TYR A 164 27.80 10.66 13.00
N LEU A 165 27.82 11.98 12.82
CA LEU A 165 27.28 12.63 11.64
C LEU A 165 28.00 12.22 10.35
N ILE A 166 29.33 12.01 10.41
CA ILE A 166 30.10 11.51 9.26
C ILE A 166 29.69 10.09 8.91
N VAL A 167 29.64 9.18 9.89
CA VAL A 167 29.24 7.78 9.67
C VAL A 167 27.80 7.73 9.18
N LEU A 168 26.90 8.49 9.78
CA LEU A 168 25.50 8.61 9.36
C LEU A 168 25.37 9.05 7.90
N ASN A 169 26.24 10.00 7.46
CA ASN A 169 26.23 10.46 6.08
C ASN A 169 26.66 9.38 5.08
N GLN A 170 27.53 8.48 5.45
CA GLN A 170 27.93 7.34 4.62
C GLN A 170 26.84 6.25 4.62
N LEU A 171 26.29 5.92 5.78
CA LEU A 171 25.28 4.87 5.93
C LEU A 171 23.99 5.18 5.17
N ARG A 172 23.62 6.44 4.99
CA ARG A 172 22.41 6.82 4.25
C ARG A 172 22.31 6.25 2.83
N LEU A 173 23.47 5.97 2.20
CA LEU A 173 23.52 5.37 0.86
C LEU A 173 23.04 3.91 0.84
N TYR A 174 22.89 3.30 2.00
CA TYR A 174 22.51 1.90 2.18
C TYR A 174 21.16 1.70 2.87
N THR A 175 20.43 2.78 3.19
CA THR A 175 19.17 2.69 3.95
C THR A 175 18.05 1.91 3.27
N VAL A 176 18.06 1.85 1.94
CA VAL A 176 17.03 1.14 1.15
C VAL A 176 17.41 -0.33 0.92
N GLU A 177 18.70 -0.64 0.97
CA GLU A 177 19.20 -1.97 0.56
C GLU A 177 19.69 -2.82 1.75
N LYS A 178 20.03 -2.21 2.87
CA LYS A 178 20.73 -2.86 3.98
C LYS A 178 20.06 -2.59 5.31
N LYS A 179 20.05 -3.61 6.17
CA LYS A 179 19.62 -3.44 7.56
C LYS A 179 20.59 -2.56 8.33
N ILE A 180 20.04 -1.59 9.07
CA ILE A 180 20.76 -0.62 9.90
C ILE A 180 20.08 -0.58 11.28
N PRO A 181 20.82 -0.33 12.40
CA PRO A 181 20.20 -0.20 13.71
C PRO A 181 19.08 0.83 13.77
N MET A 182 18.05 0.57 14.59
CA MET A 182 16.78 1.31 14.61
C MET A 182 16.93 2.81 14.88
N ASP A 183 17.80 3.21 15.79
CA ASP A 183 18.08 4.62 16.13
C ASP A 183 18.83 5.34 15.01
N THR A 184 19.76 4.64 14.37
CA THR A 184 20.50 5.12 13.20
C THR A 184 19.56 5.23 11.98
N SER A 185 18.65 4.28 11.80
CA SER A 185 17.62 4.31 10.76
C SER A 185 16.72 5.55 10.90
N LEU A 186 16.22 5.81 12.11
CA LEU A 186 15.43 7.02 12.39
C LEU A 186 16.21 8.31 12.11
N ALA A 187 17.47 8.38 12.56
CA ALA A 187 18.30 9.56 12.35
C ALA A 187 18.56 9.82 10.84
N ILE A 188 18.76 8.76 10.06
CA ILE A 188 18.90 8.87 8.61
C ILE A 188 17.58 9.31 7.98
N ALA A 189 16.46 8.73 8.39
CA ALA A 189 15.15 9.09 7.87
C ALA A 189 14.83 10.57 8.11
N ILE A 190 15.05 11.10 9.32
CA ILE A 190 14.89 12.52 9.64
C ILE A 190 15.81 13.40 8.77
N LYS A 191 17.07 12.99 8.59
CA LYS A 191 18.03 13.74 7.80
C LYS A 191 17.66 13.79 6.31
N GLU A 192 17.20 12.69 5.74
CA GLU A 192 16.78 12.64 4.34
C GLU A 192 15.55 13.51 4.10
N ILE A 193 14.57 13.47 4.99
CA ILE A 193 13.39 14.34 4.92
C ILE A 193 13.79 15.82 5.00
N SER A 194 14.71 16.17 5.90
CA SER A 194 15.17 17.56 6.06
C SER A 194 15.95 18.09 4.84
N ARG A 195 16.55 17.20 4.04
CA ARG A 195 17.33 17.57 2.85
C ARG A 195 16.52 17.68 1.58
N LYS A 196 15.59 16.78 1.39
CA LYS A 196 14.65 16.89 0.30
C LYS A 196 13.69 18.00 0.73
N ASN A 197 13.64 19.12 0.02
CA ASN A 197 12.48 19.98 0.04
C ASN A 197 11.32 19.13 -0.47
N TYR A 198 10.68 18.43 0.45
CA TYR A 198 9.51 17.59 0.19
C TYR A 198 8.24 18.41 -0.11
N SER A 199 8.38 19.69 -0.45
CA SER A 199 7.40 20.34 -1.27
C SER A 199 7.45 19.61 -2.62
N VAL A 200 6.71 18.54 -2.68
CA VAL A 200 6.40 17.90 -3.95
C VAL A 200 5.64 18.90 -4.77
N SER A 201 6.39 19.67 -5.56
CA SER A 201 5.85 20.07 -6.82
C SER A 201 5.74 18.76 -7.62
N LEU A 202 4.64 18.03 -7.42
CA LEU A 202 4.08 17.30 -8.53
C LEU A 202 4.04 18.37 -9.60
N HIS A 203 4.95 18.27 -10.58
CA HIS A 203 4.90 19.23 -11.67
C HIS A 203 3.45 19.17 -12.14
N PRO A 204 2.71 20.29 -12.24
CA PRO A 204 1.43 20.30 -12.87
C PRO A 204 1.64 19.95 -14.34
N THR A 205 1.87 18.68 -14.60
CA THR A 205 1.90 18.16 -15.95
C THR A 205 0.47 18.21 -16.41
N THR A 206 0.21 19.08 -17.40
CA THR A 206 -1.05 19.05 -18.12
C THR A 206 -1.26 17.63 -18.61
N ARG A 207 -2.31 16.97 -18.13
CA ARG A 207 -2.71 15.67 -18.65
C ARG A 207 -3.04 15.80 -20.13
N TRP A 208 -2.84 14.73 -20.89
CA TRP A 208 -3.26 14.72 -22.30
C TRP A 208 -4.77 14.88 -22.37
N ASN A 209 -5.22 15.75 -23.26
CA ASN A 209 -6.62 16.05 -23.44
C ASN A 209 -7.38 14.85 -24.02
N VAL A 210 -8.56 14.57 -23.49
CA VAL A 210 -9.49 13.60 -24.07
C VAL A 210 -10.45 14.37 -24.95
N GLU A 211 -10.42 14.11 -26.25
CA GLU A 211 -11.36 14.67 -27.21
C GLU A 211 -12.80 14.21 -26.91
N PRO A 212 -13.82 15.05 -27.17
CA PRO A 212 -15.20 14.69 -26.91
C PRO A 212 -15.59 13.34 -27.54
N ILE A 213 -16.20 12.49 -26.75
CA ILE A 213 -16.71 11.19 -27.18
C ILE A 213 -18.20 11.34 -27.45
N VAL A 214 -18.57 11.30 -28.74
CA VAL A 214 -19.96 11.40 -29.15
C VAL A 214 -20.52 10.00 -29.37
N ASN A 215 -21.42 9.57 -28.47
CA ASN A 215 -22.15 8.32 -28.58
C ASN A 215 -23.65 8.61 -28.46
N GLU A 216 -24.34 8.67 -29.58
CA GLU A 216 -25.79 8.95 -29.63
C GLU A 216 -26.65 7.72 -29.32
N LYS A 217 -26.09 6.52 -29.47
CA LYS A 217 -26.86 5.28 -29.47
C LYS A 217 -27.19 4.75 -28.08
N ASN A 218 -26.26 4.89 -27.13
CA ASN A 218 -26.47 4.31 -25.79
C ASN A 218 -25.70 5.06 -24.70
N LYS A 219 -26.42 5.46 -23.68
CA LYS A 219 -25.86 6.11 -22.48
C LYS A 219 -25.94 5.14 -21.30
N TRP A 220 -24.94 4.26 -21.20
CA TRP A 220 -24.81 3.38 -20.05
C TRP A 220 -24.33 4.14 -18.83
N ASN A 221 -24.83 3.79 -17.66
CA ASN A 221 -24.18 4.15 -16.41
C ASN A 221 -23.05 3.16 -16.13
N ILE A 222 -22.04 3.61 -15.40
CA ILE A 222 -20.90 2.79 -15.00
C ILE A 222 -20.67 2.99 -13.51
N VAL A 223 -20.58 1.88 -12.79
CA VAL A 223 -20.15 1.88 -11.37
C VAL A 223 -18.88 1.04 -11.26
N VAL A 224 -17.84 1.62 -10.68
CA VAL A 224 -16.58 0.93 -10.40
C VAL A 224 -16.38 0.88 -8.89
N ILE A 225 -16.36 -0.31 -8.33
CA ILE A 225 -16.12 -0.56 -6.91
C ILE A 225 -14.70 -1.10 -6.79
N VAL A 226 -13.79 -0.25 -6.31
CA VAL A 226 -12.39 -0.61 -6.04
C VAL A 226 -12.25 -0.83 -4.55
N ASN A 227 -11.91 -2.03 -4.14
CA ASN A 227 -11.78 -2.35 -2.73
C ASN A 227 -10.30 -2.38 -2.35
N GLU A 228 -9.96 -1.74 -1.25
CA GLU A 228 -8.64 -1.82 -0.62
C GLU A 228 -8.40 -3.26 -0.17
N SER A 229 -7.23 -3.83 -0.49
CA SER A 229 -6.77 -5.12 0.07
C SER A 229 -7.74 -6.31 -0.11
N PHE A 230 -8.55 -6.32 -1.18
CA PHE A 230 -9.53 -7.37 -1.43
C PHE A 230 -8.90 -8.58 -2.10
N GLY A 231 -8.54 -9.58 -1.32
CA GLY A 231 -7.94 -10.82 -1.79
C GLY A 231 -8.97 -11.82 -2.34
N LYS A 232 -8.57 -12.58 -3.34
CA LYS A 232 -9.41 -13.59 -3.99
C LYS A 232 -9.60 -14.85 -3.16
N LYS A 233 -8.55 -15.28 -2.43
CA LYS A 233 -8.47 -16.58 -1.76
C LYS A 233 -9.65 -16.88 -0.81
N PRO A 234 -10.16 -15.95 0.03
CA PRO A 234 -11.25 -16.23 0.98
C PRO A 234 -12.65 -16.08 0.38
N LEU A 235 -12.83 -16.21 -0.93
CA LEU A 235 -14.12 -16.11 -1.60
C LEU A 235 -14.63 -17.46 -2.08
N ARG A 236 -15.91 -17.75 -1.78
CA ARG A 236 -16.54 -19.02 -2.13
C ARG A 236 -16.58 -19.30 -3.64
N CYS A 237 -16.78 -18.26 -4.46
CA CYS A 237 -16.76 -18.37 -5.93
C CYS A 237 -15.38 -18.77 -6.50
N TYR A 238 -14.31 -18.67 -5.71
CA TYR A 238 -12.97 -19.15 -6.05
C TYR A 238 -12.57 -20.40 -5.26
N GLY A 239 -13.53 -21.08 -4.59
CA GLY A 239 -13.32 -22.37 -3.96
C GLY A 239 -13.07 -22.33 -2.44
N TYR A 240 -13.24 -21.18 -1.80
CA TYR A 240 -13.18 -21.10 -0.34
C TYR A 240 -14.38 -21.82 0.29
N LYS A 241 -14.18 -22.48 1.42
CA LYS A 241 -15.19 -23.30 2.08
C LYS A 241 -16.30 -22.45 2.71
N GLU A 242 -15.91 -21.41 3.43
CA GLU A 242 -16.84 -20.50 4.10
C GLU A 242 -17.44 -19.50 3.11
N ASN A 243 -18.46 -18.77 3.52
CA ASN A 243 -19.11 -17.76 2.70
C ASN A 243 -19.20 -16.42 3.44
N PRO A 244 -18.08 -15.69 3.56
CA PRO A 244 -18.10 -14.38 4.22
C PRO A 244 -18.84 -13.30 3.41
N MET A 245 -19.12 -13.53 2.11
CA MET A 245 -19.82 -12.59 1.23
C MET A 245 -21.08 -13.21 0.64
N PRO A 246 -22.14 -13.42 1.46
CA PRO A 246 -23.34 -14.13 1.03
C PRO A 246 -24.15 -13.38 -0.05
N PHE A 247 -24.20 -12.05 -0.03
CA PHE A 247 -24.89 -11.26 -1.05
C PHE A 247 -24.19 -11.42 -2.41
N LEU A 248 -22.88 -11.23 -2.46
CA LEU A 248 -22.10 -11.37 -3.70
C LEU A 248 -22.21 -12.78 -4.25
N GLN A 249 -22.13 -13.81 -3.41
CA GLN A 249 -22.29 -15.19 -3.83
C GLN A 249 -23.69 -15.45 -4.42
N HIS A 250 -24.75 -14.95 -3.77
CA HIS A 250 -26.11 -15.05 -4.28
C HIS A 250 -26.29 -14.29 -5.60
N LEU A 251 -25.71 -13.11 -5.71
CA LEU A 251 -25.71 -12.32 -6.94
C LEU A 251 -25.06 -13.09 -8.11
N ILE A 252 -23.90 -13.71 -7.88
CA ILE A 252 -23.19 -14.53 -8.87
C ILE A 252 -24.07 -15.71 -9.32
N GLU A 253 -24.77 -16.38 -8.39
CA GLU A 253 -25.63 -17.51 -8.70
C GLU A 253 -26.87 -17.11 -9.46
N ARG A 254 -27.48 -15.98 -9.11
CA ARG A 254 -28.71 -15.46 -9.74
C ARG A 254 -28.45 -14.90 -11.12
N GLU A 255 -27.35 -14.13 -11.27
CA GLU A 255 -27.04 -13.35 -12.47
C GLU A 255 -25.99 -14.02 -13.38
N ARG A 256 -25.91 -15.35 -13.38
CA ARG A 256 -24.87 -16.11 -14.10
C ARG A 256 -24.71 -15.74 -15.59
N GLU A 257 -25.78 -15.30 -16.24
CA GLU A 257 -25.72 -14.91 -17.64
C GLU A 257 -25.17 -13.52 -17.85
N HIS A 258 -25.24 -12.65 -16.84
CA HIS A 258 -24.91 -11.22 -16.92
C HIS A 258 -23.78 -10.80 -15.99
N LEU A 259 -23.38 -11.68 -15.05
CA LEU A 259 -22.27 -11.45 -14.15
C LEU A 259 -21.13 -12.41 -14.49
N PHE A 260 -19.96 -11.84 -14.79
CA PHE A 260 -18.75 -12.56 -15.18
C PHE A 260 -17.75 -12.57 -14.03
N VAL A 261 -17.25 -13.78 -13.71
CA VAL A 261 -16.30 -14.02 -12.61
C VAL A 261 -14.95 -14.40 -13.20
N PHE A 262 -14.00 -13.47 -13.18
CA PHE A 262 -12.68 -13.69 -13.79
C PHE A 262 -11.79 -14.54 -12.88
N GLN A 263 -11.36 -15.70 -13.39
CA GLN A 263 -10.61 -16.70 -12.64
C GLN A 263 -9.12 -16.39 -12.48
N SER A 264 -8.55 -15.53 -13.32
CA SER A 264 -7.12 -15.20 -13.34
C SER A 264 -6.92 -13.69 -13.48
N ALA A 265 -7.39 -12.95 -12.47
CA ALA A 265 -7.23 -11.51 -12.39
C ALA A 265 -6.09 -11.13 -11.42
N PHE A 266 -5.26 -10.19 -11.83
CA PHE A 266 -4.09 -9.75 -11.08
C PHE A 266 -4.07 -8.25 -10.86
N SER A 267 -3.51 -7.83 -9.73
CA SER A 267 -3.12 -6.46 -9.52
C SER A 267 -1.84 -6.12 -10.32
N ASN A 268 -1.71 -4.86 -10.69
CA ASN A 268 -0.47 -4.32 -11.29
C ASN A 268 0.61 -4.03 -10.23
N SER A 269 0.24 -3.99 -8.94
CA SER A 269 1.14 -3.73 -7.81
C SER A 269 0.52 -4.21 -6.49
N GLY A 270 1.32 -4.65 -5.54
CA GLY A 270 0.89 -4.95 -4.16
C GLY A 270 0.87 -3.73 -3.23
N ALA A 271 1.08 -2.53 -3.77
CA ALA A 271 1.16 -1.28 -3.03
C ALA A 271 0.10 -0.30 -3.51
N THR A 272 -0.80 0.15 -2.63
CA THR A 272 -1.90 1.09 -2.93
C THR A 272 -1.41 2.36 -3.62
N GLN A 273 -0.27 2.94 -3.16
CA GLN A 273 0.34 4.14 -3.75
C GLN A 273 0.81 3.96 -5.21
N VAL A 274 0.90 2.74 -5.70
CA VAL A 274 1.27 2.41 -7.08
C VAL A 274 0.05 1.88 -7.84
N SER A 275 -0.69 0.97 -7.23
CA SER A 275 -1.82 0.30 -7.87
C SER A 275 -2.97 1.27 -8.18
N VAL A 276 -3.38 2.10 -7.23
CA VAL A 276 -4.51 3.04 -7.42
C VAL A 276 -4.24 4.08 -8.52
N PRO A 277 -3.08 4.78 -8.53
CA PRO A 277 -2.72 5.65 -9.64
C PRO A 277 -2.71 4.96 -11.00
N SER A 278 -2.15 3.75 -11.06
CA SER A 278 -2.10 2.95 -12.29
C SER A 278 -3.49 2.52 -12.76
N LEU A 279 -4.35 2.08 -11.83
CA LEU A 279 -5.73 1.67 -12.11
C LEU A 279 -6.55 2.83 -12.70
N PHE A 280 -6.45 4.04 -12.16
CA PHE A 280 -7.23 5.19 -12.62
C PHE A 280 -6.64 5.93 -13.81
N THR A 281 -5.42 5.62 -14.24
CA THR A 281 -4.80 6.17 -15.46
C THR A 281 -4.64 5.15 -16.58
N GLY A 282 -4.67 3.84 -16.28
CA GLY A 282 -4.35 2.76 -17.21
C GLY A 282 -2.86 2.67 -17.58
N VAL A 283 -1.99 3.32 -16.80
CA VAL A 283 -0.54 3.32 -17.00
C VAL A 283 0.09 2.22 -16.14
N ALA A 284 0.84 1.33 -16.77
CA ALA A 284 1.54 0.29 -16.03
C ALA A 284 2.71 0.86 -15.20
N PRO A 285 2.99 0.31 -14.00
CA PRO A 285 4.05 0.82 -13.13
C PRO A 285 5.44 0.90 -13.77
N TYR A 286 5.74 0.04 -14.74
CA TYR A 286 7.03 0.02 -15.43
C TYR A 286 7.19 1.05 -16.55
N GLU A 287 6.17 1.87 -16.83
CA GLU A 287 6.19 2.87 -17.90
C GLU A 287 6.70 4.25 -17.45
N GLY A 288 6.94 4.41 -16.16
CA GLY A 288 7.52 5.62 -15.58
C GLY A 288 6.49 6.66 -15.11
N SER A 289 6.94 7.49 -14.18
CA SER A 289 6.10 8.49 -13.51
C SER A 289 5.64 9.61 -14.46
N GLU A 290 6.45 10.00 -15.47
CA GLU A 290 6.07 11.05 -16.41
C GLU A 290 4.80 10.66 -17.17
N LYS A 291 4.73 9.45 -17.70
CA LYS A 291 3.54 8.96 -18.42
C LYS A 291 2.34 8.89 -17.48
N LEU A 292 2.53 8.41 -16.25
CA LEU A 292 1.50 8.33 -15.22
C LEU A 292 0.82 9.70 -14.98
N HIS A 293 1.62 10.76 -14.88
CA HIS A 293 1.11 12.11 -14.63
C HIS A 293 0.49 12.78 -15.85
N ARG A 294 0.77 12.27 -17.07
CA ARG A 294 0.23 12.82 -18.33
C ARG A 294 -0.99 12.10 -18.86
N MET A 295 -1.22 10.84 -18.49
CA MET A 295 -2.42 10.11 -18.90
C MET A 295 -3.66 10.68 -18.20
N PRO A 296 -4.80 10.79 -18.93
CA PRO A 296 -6.06 11.21 -18.31
C PRO A 296 -6.54 10.20 -17.29
N MET A 297 -7.25 10.69 -16.29
CA MET A 297 -7.93 9.89 -15.29
C MET A 297 -9.22 9.28 -15.84
N LEU A 298 -9.68 8.21 -15.23
CA LEU A 298 -10.92 7.54 -15.59
C LEU A 298 -12.11 8.50 -15.74
N TRP A 299 -12.25 9.48 -14.86
CA TRP A 299 -13.35 10.45 -14.91
C TRP A 299 -13.21 11.50 -16.01
N GLU A 300 -12.01 11.73 -16.54
CA GLU A 300 -11.81 12.62 -17.70
C GLU A 300 -12.37 11.99 -18.97
N TRP A 301 -12.21 10.67 -19.14
CA TRP A 301 -12.84 9.92 -20.24
C TRP A 301 -14.37 9.97 -20.14
N ALA A 302 -14.92 9.75 -18.94
CA ALA A 302 -16.35 9.81 -18.73
C ALA A 302 -16.92 11.23 -18.93
N SER A 303 -16.20 12.25 -18.48
CA SER A 303 -16.57 13.65 -18.71
C SER A 303 -16.57 14.01 -20.20
N ALA A 304 -15.58 13.52 -20.96
CA ALA A 304 -15.53 13.69 -22.42
C ALA A 304 -16.71 13.02 -23.14
N ALA A 305 -17.29 11.98 -22.56
CA ALA A 305 -18.53 11.34 -23.01
C ALA A 305 -19.81 12.02 -22.47
N GLY A 306 -19.68 13.17 -21.81
CA GLY A 306 -20.79 13.93 -21.26
C GLY A 306 -21.47 13.29 -20.04
N MET A 307 -20.83 12.35 -19.35
CA MET A 307 -21.36 11.70 -18.14
C MET A 307 -21.21 12.60 -16.91
N LYS A 308 -22.09 12.44 -15.93
CA LYS A 308 -21.86 12.93 -14.57
C LYS A 308 -20.81 12.04 -13.90
N THR A 309 -19.80 12.64 -13.28
CA THR A 309 -18.71 11.90 -12.64
C THR A 309 -18.76 12.06 -11.13
N ILE A 310 -18.79 10.93 -10.41
CA ILE A 310 -18.91 10.84 -8.96
C ILE A 310 -17.78 9.95 -8.43
N PHE A 311 -17.06 10.44 -7.44
CA PHE A 311 -16.05 9.67 -6.72
C PHE A 311 -16.32 9.77 -5.22
N VAL A 312 -16.49 8.63 -4.54
CA VAL A 312 -16.67 8.57 -3.08
C VAL A 312 -15.70 7.54 -2.52
N THR A 313 -15.00 7.90 -1.48
CA THR A 313 -14.11 6.99 -0.76
C THR A 313 -14.24 7.18 0.74
N SER A 314 -14.15 6.07 1.46
CA SER A 314 -14.01 6.06 2.93
C SER A 314 -12.57 6.30 3.38
N GLN A 315 -11.62 6.38 2.44
CA GLN A 315 -10.21 6.61 2.72
C GLN A 315 -9.86 8.10 2.77
N ARG A 316 -8.84 8.40 3.57
CA ARG A 316 -8.13 9.67 3.54
C ARG A 316 -7.10 9.66 2.42
N TYR A 317 -7.00 10.75 1.67
CA TYR A 317 -6.07 10.88 0.54
C TYR A 317 -5.01 11.97 0.73
N GLY A 318 -4.81 12.46 1.97
CA GLY A 318 -3.75 13.40 2.32
C GLY A 318 -2.34 12.80 2.18
N TRP A 319 -2.20 11.50 2.44
CA TRP A 319 -0.93 10.81 2.38
C TRP A 319 -0.42 10.63 0.93
N VAL A 320 0.91 10.62 0.73
CA VAL A 320 1.63 10.58 -0.57
C VAL A 320 1.07 11.50 -1.65
N ASN A 321 0.40 12.58 -1.25
CA ASN A 321 -0.25 13.53 -2.16
C ASN A 321 -1.29 12.91 -3.11
N PHE A 322 -1.96 11.85 -2.70
CA PHE A 322 -3.02 11.21 -3.49
C PHE A 322 -4.09 12.19 -3.90
N HIS A 323 -4.54 13.05 -2.98
CA HIS A 323 -5.54 14.06 -3.30
C HIS A 323 -5.11 14.94 -4.47
N GLN A 324 -3.86 15.42 -4.48
CA GLN A 324 -3.35 16.26 -5.56
C GLN A 324 -3.18 15.46 -6.86
N PHE A 325 -2.69 14.21 -6.77
CA PHE A 325 -2.49 13.38 -7.96
C PHE A 325 -3.83 13.03 -8.64
N LEU A 326 -4.84 12.61 -7.87
CA LEU A 326 -6.11 12.13 -8.39
C LEU A 326 -7.02 13.26 -8.85
N PHE A 327 -7.05 14.39 -8.13
CA PHE A 327 -8.07 15.43 -8.31
C PHE A 327 -7.53 16.77 -8.83
N SER A 328 -6.29 16.82 -9.30
CA SER A 328 -5.71 18.04 -9.89
C SER A 328 -5.03 17.74 -11.23
N PRO A 329 -5.16 18.58 -12.27
CA PRO A 329 -6.00 19.80 -12.30
C PRO A 329 -7.48 19.51 -12.56
N LEU A 330 -7.86 18.31 -13.05
CA LEU A 330 -9.22 17.92 -13.36
C LEU A 330 -9.74 16.89 -12.35
N GLN A 331 -10.84 17.17 -11.76
CA GLN A 331 -11.49 16.35 -10.75
C GLN A 331 -12.86 15.85 -11.23
N PRO A 332 -13.41 14.77 -10.64
CA PRO A 332 -14.81 14.41 -10.84
C PRO A 332 -15.73 15.58 -10.48
N GLU A 333 -16.90 15.66 -11.10
CA GLU A 333 -17.92 16.68 -10.80
C GLU A 333 -18.28 16.68 -9.31
N ILE A 334 -18.34 15.48 -8.72
CA ILE A 334 -18.48 15.29 -7.27
C ILE A 334 -17.35 14.36 -6.83
N HIS A 335 -16.51 14.79 -5.89
CA HIS A 335 -15.56 13.94 -5.22
C HIS A 335 -15.61 14.15 -3.71
N LEU A 336 -15.78 13.07 -2.97
CA LEU A 336 -15.87 13.06 -1.52
C LEU A 336 -14.94 12.00 -0.95
N THR A 337 -14.09 12.43 -0.04
CA THR A 337 -13.13 11.61 0.68
C THR A 337 -13.46 11.59 2.17
N ALA A 338 -12.77 10.79 2.96
CA ALA A 338 -12.95 10.74 4.41
C ALA A 338 -12.76 12.12 5.10
N GLU A 339 -12.07 13.06 4.45
CA GLU A 339 -11.94 14.43 4.94
C GLU A 339 -13.22 15.25 4.79
N ASN A 340 -14.11 14.87 3.87
CA ASN A 340 -15.34 15.61 3.55
C ASN A 340 -16.61 14.94 4.10
N ILE A 341 -16.51 13.67 4.54
CA ILE A 341 -17.63 12.87 5.03
C ILE A 341 -17.52 12.73 6.55
N PHE A 342 -18.66 12.84 7.24
CA PHE A 342 -18.69 12.74 8.69
C PHE A 342 -19.10 11.32 9.10
N ALA A 343 -18.12 10.42 9.26
CA ALA A 343 -18.33 9.06 9.74
C ALA A 343 -17.25 8.68 10.77
N PRO A 344 -17.51 7.69 11.65
CA PRO A 344 -16.50 7.21 12.61
C PRO A 344 -15.24 6.71 11.93
N ILE A 345 -14.08 7.05 12.49
CA ILE A 345 -12.79 6.51 12.08
C ILE A 345 -12.70 5.07 12.56
N VAL A 346 -12.37 4.15 11.66
CA VAL A 346 -12.25 2.70 11.95
C VAL A 346 -10.81 2.20 11.96
N ASN A 347 -9.93 2.91 11.26
CA ASN A 347 -8.49 2.66 11.25
C ASN A 347 -7.72 3.95 10.91
N ASP A 348 -6.41 3.86 10.77
CA ASP A 348 -5.52 4.99 10.44
C ASP A 348 -5.83 5.62 9.07
N LEU A 349 -6.32 4.82 8.12
CA LEU A 349 -6.56 5.27 6.75
C LEU A 349 -7.97 5.84 6.54
N GLY A 350 -9.00 5.35 7.25
CA GLY A 350 -10.34 5.74 6.89
C GLY A 350 -11.46 5.53 7.91
N GLN A 351 -12.65 5.69 7.40
CA GLN A 351 -13.92 5.73 8.12
C GLN A 351 -14.78 4.49 7.86
N ASP A 352 -15.88 4.34 8.63
CA ASP A 352 -16.85 3.26 8.48
C ASP A 352 -17.52 3.27 7.10
N ASP A 353 -17.18 2.29 6.28
CA ASP A 353 -17.66 2.14 4.90
C ASP A 353 -19.18 2.03 4.80
N LEU A 354 -19.84 1.39 5.78
CA LEU A 354 -21.31 1.23 5.76
C LEU A 354 -22.06 2.55 5.96
N LEU A 355 -21.42 3.54 6.55
CA LEU A 355 -21.93 4.91 6.66
C LEU A 355 -21.52 5.77 5.45
N VAL A 356 -20.29 5.58 4.98
CA VAL A 356 -19.79 6.34 3.83
C VAL A 356 -20.52 5.96 2.54
N VAL A 357 -20.81 4.67 2.32
CA VAL A 357 -21.54 4.23 1.12
C VAL A 357 -22.94 4.80 1.02
N ASP A 358 -23.59 5.14 2.15
CA ASP A 358 -24.88 5.81 2.14
C ASP A 358 -24.82 7.17 1.44
N THR A 359 -23.66 7.86 1.52
CA THR A 359 -23.42 9.10 0.75
C THR A 359 -23.43 8.84 -0.75
N LEU A 360 -22.74 7.78 -1.21
CA LEU A 360 -22.80 7.39 -2.63
C LEU A 360 -24.22 7.04 -3.05
N CYS A 361 -24.93 6.22 -2.26
CA CYS A 361 -26.31 5.83 -2.53
C CYS A 361 -27.22 7.05 -2.68
N HIS A 362 -27.12 8.02 -1.77
CA HIS A 362 -27.86 9.27 -1.86
C HIS A 362 -27.52 10.08 -3.12
N LEU A 363 -26.25 10.16 -3.51
CA LEU A 363 -25.84 10.82 -4.74
C LEU A 363 -26.43 10.13 -5.98
N LEU A 364 -26.42 8.78 -6.05
CA LEU A 364 -26.98 8.02 -7.15
C LEU A 364 -28.51 8.21 -7.28
N GLN A 365 -29.24 8.28 -6.16
CA GLN A 365 -30.67 8.55 -6.14
C GLN A 365 -31.01 9.94 -6.73
N ASN A 366 -30.11 10.90 -6.59
CA ASN A 366 -30.29 12.30 -7.02
C ASN A 366 -29.70 12.63 -8.40
N VAL A 367 -29.15 11.64 -9.13
CA VAL A 367 -28.75 11.87 -10.54
C VAL A 367 -30.01 12.00 -11.41
N PRO A 368 -30.18 13.03 -12.25
CA PRO A 368 -31.30 13.14 -13.18
C PRO A 368 -31.46 11.90 -14.06
N LYS A 369 -32.68 11.46 -14.31
CA LYS A 369 -32.95 10.18 -15.03
C LYS A 369 -32.35 10.13 -16.44
N GLU A 370 -32.32 11.27 -17.11
CA GLU A 370 -31.78 11.43 -18.47
C GLU A 370 -30.26 11.51 -18.51
N LYS A 371 -29.61 11.68 -17.36
CA LYS A 371 -28.16 11.82 -17.26
C LYS A 371 -27.50 10.50 -16.95
N SER A 372 -26.60 10.05 -17.82
CA SER A 372 -25.70 8.93 -17.52
C SER A 372 -24.59 9.37 -16.54
N PHE A 373 -24.05 8.42 -15.80
CA PHE A 373 -23.00 8.70 -14.81
C PHE A 373 -21.91 7.62 -14.80
N LEU A 374 -20.72 8.04 -14.42
CA LEU A 374 -19.65 7.20 -13.87
C LEU A 374 -19.59 7.45 -12.37
N ALA A 375 -19.75 6.41 -11.57
CA ALA A 375 -19.56 6.47 -10.13
C ALA A 375 -18.44 5.51 -9.70
N VAL A 376 -17.50 6.02 -8.91
CA VAL A 376 -16.42 5.24 -8.31
C VAL A 376 -16.63 5.20 -6.81
N TYR A 377 -16.60 4.00 -6.23
CA TYR A 377 -16.51 3.80 -4.78
C TYR A 377 -15.18 3.11 -4.46
N ASN A 378 -14.37 3.74 -3.60
CA ASN A 378 -13.14 3.13 -3.12
C ASN A 378 -13.24 2.88 -1.61
N SER A 379 -13.30 1.59 -1.23
CA SER A 379 -13.53 1.17 0.16
C SER A 379 -12.25 1.10 0.98
N ASN A 380 -12.41 1.12 2.32
CA ASN A 380 -11.35 1.00 3.30
C ASN A 380 -11.55 -0.21 4.25
N VAL A 381 -12.71 -0.86 4.21
CA VAL A 381 -13.13 -1.87 5.19
C VAL A 381 -12.14 -3.01 5.39
N LEU A 382 -11.39 -3.38 4.33
CA LEU A 382 -10.39 -4.44 4.34
C LEU A 382 -8.95 -3.94 4.62
N HIS A 383 -8.76 -2.66 4.92
CA HIS A 383 -7.45 -2.17 5.37
C HIS A 383 -7.18 -2.62 6.82
N ILE A 384 -5.96 -3.06 7.10
CA ILE A 384 -5.52 -3.45 8.45
C ILE A 384 -5.79 -2.29 9.44
N PRO A 385 -6.33 -2.54 10.66
CA PRO A 385 -6.57 -3.83 11.33
C PRO A 385 -7.91 -4.50 10.98
N PHE A 386 -8.52 -4.19 9.85
CA PHE A 386 -9.81 -4.66 9.35
C PHE A 386 -10.99 -4.13 10.16
N GLN A 387 -11.95 -3.54 9.52
CA GLN A 387 -13.19 -3.13 10.18
C GLN A 387 -13.96 -4.36 10.67
N GLN A 388 -14.21 -4.47 11.99
CA GLN A 388 -14.85 -5.65 12.59
C GLN A 388 -16.34 -5.51 12.74
N THR A 389 -16.82 -4.28 12.91
CA THR A 389 -18.21 -3.98 13.25
C THR A 389 -18.64 -2.68 12.60
N SER A 390 -19.95 -2.49 12.48
CA SER A 390 -20.53 -1.18 12.14
C SER A 390 -21.77 -0.94 12.97
N SER A 391 -21.99 0.29 13.40
CA SER A 391 -23.18 0.69 14.16
C SER A 391 -24.49 0.59 13.36
N THR A 392 -24.40 0.48 12.04
CA THR A 392 -25.57 0.35 11.16
C THR A 392 -26.11 -1.09 11.10
N LEU A 393 -25.36 -2.08 11.57
CA LEU A 393 -25.78 -3.47 11.53
C LEU A 393 -26.42 -3.91 12.84
N THR A 394 -27.61 -4.51 12.72
CA THR A 394 -28.30 -5.15 13.86
C THR A 394 -27.64 -6.47 14.26
N VAL A 395 -27.09 -7.22 13.28
CA VAL A 395 -26.36 -8.46 13.50
C VAL A 395 -24.94 -8.27 13.02
N GLN A 396 -24.00 -8.34 13.95
CA GLN A 396 -22.57 -8.24 13.66
C GLN A 396 -22.03 -9.55 13.08
N PRO A 397 -21.00 -9.50 12.20
CA PRO A 397 -20.37 -10.70 11.68
C PRO A 397 -19.67 -11.48 12.82
N ASN A 398 -19.59 -12.81 12.67
CA ASN A 398 -18.96 -13.70 13.63
C ASN A 398 -18.24 -14.85 12.90
N PHE A 399 -17.31 -14.50 12.02
CA PHE A 399 -16.43 -15.45 11.36
C PHE A 399 -15.16 -15.70 12.17
N SER A 400 -14.39 -16.71 11.77
CA SER A 400 -13.19 -17.14 12.52
C SER A 400 -12.05 -16.14 12.50
N THR A 401 -11.96 -15.32 11.45
CA THR A 401 -10.91 -14.31 11.29
C THR A 401 -11.48 -12.89 11.20
N HIS A 402 -10.65 -11.93 11.58
CA HIS A 402 -10.99 -10.52 11.44
C HIS A 402 -11.21 -10.12 9.97
N TYR A 403 -10.43 -10.70 9.07
CA TYR A 403 -10.56 -10.44 7.64
C TYR A 403 -11.89 -10.94 7.08
N GLU A 404 -12.37 -12.12 7.49
CA GLU A 404 -13.69 -12.64 7.09
C GLU A 404 -14.83 -11.77 7.62
N ASN A 405 -14.71 -11.25 8.85
CA ASN A 405 -15.68 -10.30 9.39
C ASN A 405 -15.73 -9.02 8.55
N ALA A 406 -14.58 -8.51 8.14
CA ALA A 406 -14.50 -7.33 7.28
C ALA A 406 -15.04 -7.61 5.85
N LEU A 407 -14.83 -8.80 5.31
CA LEU A 407 -15.44 -9.23 4.04
C LEU A 407 -16.97 -9.22 4.12
N PHE A 408 -17.55 -9.63 5.25
CA PHE A 408 -18.99 -9.55 5.44
C PHE A 408 -19.49 -8.09 5.44
N LEU A 409 -18.74 -7.18 6.03
CA LEU A 409 -19.07 -5.74 5.97
C LEU A 409 -18.95 -5.20 4.54
N LEU A 410 -17.91 -5.60 3.80
CA LEU A 410 -17.77 -5.25 2.38
C LEU A 410 -18.94 -5.78 1.55
N ASP A 411 -19.40 -7.00 1.82
CA ASP A 411 -20.58 -7.59 1.16
C ASP A 411 -21.81 -6.68 1.35
N LYS A 412 -22.00 -6.14 2.55
CA LYS A 412 -23.09 -5.19 2.84
C LYS A 412 -22.94 -3.84 2.14
N VAL A 413 -21.70 -3.37 1.95
CA VAL A 413 -21.42 -2.17 1.14
C VAL A 413 -21.85 -2.40 -0.31
N ILE A 414 -21.45 -3.53 -0.89
CA ILE A 414 -21.83 -3.91 -2.26
C ILE A 414 -23.35 -4.07 -2.38
N GLU A 415 -23.99 -4.73 -1.42
CA GLU A 415 -25.44 -4.90 -1.35
C GLU A 415 -26.18 -3.56 -1.41
N LYS A 416 -25.77 -2.56 -0.59
CA LYS A 416 -26.37 -1.22 -0.57
C LYS A 416 -26.31 -0.55 -1.95
N ILE A 417 -25.18 -0.65 -2.65
CA ILE A 417 -25.02 -0.07 -4.00
C ILE A 417 -25.99 -0.75 -4.97
N PHE A 418 -26.05 -2.09 -5.00
CA PHE A 418 -26.95 -2.83 -5.90
C PHE A 418 -28.42 -2.56 -5.60
N VAL A 419 -28.81 -2.56 -4.32
CA VAL A 419 -30.18 -2.24 -3.89
C VAL A 419 -30.56 -0.82 -4.34
N THR A 420 -29.68 0.16 -4.16
CA THR A 420 -29.91 1.55 -4.60
C THR A 420 -30.11 1.64 -6.12
N LEU A 421 -29.26 0.93 -6.90
CA LEU A 421 -29.41 0.91 -8.36
C LEU A 421 -30.73 0.25 -8.78
N GLN A 422 -31.16 -0.79 -8.07
CA GLN A 422 -32.42 -1.47 -8.34
C GLN A 422 -33.64 -0.60 -7.98
N GLU A 423 -33.67 0.01 -6.80
CA GLU A 423 -34.76 0.88 -6.33
C GLU A 423 -34.92 2.13 -7.19
N THR A 424 -33.84 2.64 -7.74
CA THR A 424 -33.84 3.78 -8.67
C THR A 424 -34.11 3.39 -10.12
N HIS A 425 -34.32 2.11 -10.42
CA HIS A 425 -34.48 1.58 -11.78
C HIS A 425 -33.27 1.90 -12.68
N ARG A 426 -32.07 1.93 -12.10
CA ARG A 426 -30.82 2.22 -12.81
C ARG A 426 -30.02 0.95 -13.14
N LEU A 427 -30.25 -0.14 -12.41
CA LEU A 427 -29.51 -1.40 -12.60
C LEU A 427 -29.66 -1.92 -14.05
N GLU A 428 -30.84 -1.76 -14.64
CA GLU A 428 -31.15 -2.15 -16.03
C GLU A 428 -30.31 -1.40 -17.08
N ASN A 429 -29.56 -0.38 -16.65
CA ASN A 429 -28.78 0.52 -17.50
C ASN A 429 -27.36 0.73 -16.99
N THR A 430 -26.92 -0.06 -16.00
CA THR A 430 -25.65 0.15 -15.31
C THR A 430 -24.74 -1.06 -15.48
N ILE A 431 -23.50 -0.80 -15.94
CA ILE A 431 -22.40 -1.74 -15.88
C ILE A 431 -21.72 -1.56 -14.53
N VAL A 432 -21.55 -2.67 -13.79
CA VAL A 432 -20.87 -2.65 -12.49
C VAL A 432 -19.58 -3.46 -12.59
N ILE A 433 -18.45 -2.84 -12.26
CA ILE A 433 -17.15 -3.50 -12.14
C ILE A 433 -16.78 -3.52 -10.66
N ILE A 434 -16.47 -4.71 -10.13
CA ILE A 434 -16.04 -4.89 -8.73
C ILE A 434 -14.66 -5.52 -8.76
N THR A 435 -13.69 -4.87 -8.13
CA THR A 435 -12.32 -5.38 -8.07
C THR A 435 -11.58 -4.86 -6.86
N SER A 436 -10.27 -5.02 -6.86
CA SER A 436 -9.35 -4.55 -5.83
C SER A 436 -8.18 -3.79 -6.44
N ASP A 437 -7.54 -2.97 -5.62
CA ASP A 437 -6.22 -2.44 -5.90
C ASP A 437 -5.13 -3.53 -5.76
N HIS A 438 -5.18 -4.37 -4.71
CA HIS A 438 -4.36 -5.57 -4.48
C HIS A 438 -5.05 -6.52 -3.48
N GLY A 439 -4.48 -7.68 -3.25
CA GLY A 439 -4.92 -8.60 -2.22
C GLY A 439 -4.31 -8.32 -0.85
N GLU A 440 -4.60 -9.21 0.12
CA GLU A 440 -4.05 -9.14 1.47
C GLU A 440 -3.49 -10.50 1.87
N GLY A 441 -2.19 -10.53 2.16
CA GLY A 441 -1.53 -11.66 2.77
C GLY A 441 -1.68 -11.58 4.29
N ASN A 442 -2.20 -12.64 4.91
CA ASN A 442 -2.32 -12.69 6.36
C ASN A 442 -1.02 -13.13 7.07
N ASN A 443 0.13 -13.05 6.39
CA ASN A 443 1.48 -13.39 6.87
C ASN A 443 1.65 -14.84 7.40
N LEU A 444 0.72 -15.74 7.13
CA LEU A 444 0.78 -17.13 7.59
C LEU A 444 1.58 -18.02 6.64
N LEU A 445 1.45 -17.80 5.33
CA LEU A 445 2.14 -18.59 4.31
C LEU A 445 3.49 -17.98 3.93
N HIS A 446 3.50 -16.67 3.68
CA HIS A 446 4.69 -15.92 3.31
C HIS A 446 4.88 -14.77 4.30
N PRO A 447 5.89 -14.85 5.21
CA PRO A 447 6.10 -13.84 6.26
C PRO A 447 6.72 -12.54 5.73
N ILE A 448 6.33 -12.12 4.54
CA ILE A 448 6.85 -10.93 3.87
C ILE A 448 5.76 -9.87 3.87
N PRO A 449 6.09 -8.63 4.21
CA PRO A 449 5.15 -7.53 4.11
C PRO A 449 4.60 -7.38 2.69
N ARG A 450 3.32 -7.09 2.57
CA ARG A 450 2.58 -6.98 1.30
C ARG A 450 3.29 -6.08 0.27
N LEU A 451 3.90 -4.99 0.69
CA LEU A 451 4.62 -4.04 -0.18
C LEU A 451 5.79 -4.65 -0.96
N TYR A 452 6.32 -5.80 -0.49
CA TYR A 452 7.47 -6.48 -1.10
C TYR A 452 7.11 -7.85 -1.64
N SER A 453 5.84 -8.24 -1.55
CA SER A 453 5.35 -9.55 -1.94
C SER A 453 4.76 -9.55 -3.35
N TYR A 454 5.08 -10.60 -4.13
CA TYR A 454 4.54 -10.85 -5.46
C TYR A 454 3.83 -12.21 -5.55
N TYR A 455 3.51 -12.79 -4.42
CA TYR A 455 2.75 -14.04 -4.35
C TYR A 455 1.26 -13.84 -4.68
N ASP A 456 0.60 -14.92 -5.11
CA ASP A 456 -0.81 -14.87 -5.49
C ASP A 456 -1.73 -14.35 -4.38
N GLU A 457 -1.36 -14.49 -3.10
CA GLU A 457 -2.15 -13.95 -1.98
C GLU A 457 -2.27 -12.41 -2.00
N ILE A 458 -1.27 -11.72 -2.58
CA ILE A 458 -1.28 -10.27 -2.76
C ILE A 458 -1.67 -9.88 -4.19
N MET A 459 -1.18 -10.64 -5.18
CA MET A 459 -1.31 -10.23 -6.57
C MET A 459 -2.58 -10.74 -7.24
N SER A 460 -3.16 -11.88 -6.77
CA SER A 460 -4.43 -12.39 -7.29
C SER A 460 -5.62 -11.70 -6.62
N ILE A 461 -6.34 -10.92 -7.40
CA ILE A 461 -7.50 -10.13 -6.96
C ILE A 461 -8.82 -10.71 -7.50
N PRO A 462 -9.95 -10.52 -6.81
CA PRO A 462 -11.25 -10.77 -7.39
C PRO A 462 -11.57 -9.72 -8.46
N PHE A 463 -12.21 -10.15 -9.52
CA PHE A 463 -12.65 -9.25 -10.58
C PHE A 463 -13.98 -9.72 -11.14
N PHE A 464 -14.98 -8.85 -11.06
CA PHE A 464 -16.34 -9.12 -11.51
C PHE A 464 -16.82 -8.02 -12.44
N VAL A 465 -17.52 -8.40 -13.49
CA VAL A 465 -18.22 -7.47 -14.38
C VAL A 465 -19.68 -7.91 -14.46
N CYS A 466 -20.59 -7.05 -14.01
CA CYS A 466 -22.01 -7.22 -14.16
C CYS A 466 -22.52 -6.27 -15.25
N VAL A 467 -23.19 -6.80 -16.26
CA VAL A 467 -23.76 -6.00 -17.36
C VAL A 467 -25.29 -6.13 -17.36
N PRO A 468 -26.02 -5.13 -17.86
CA PRO A 468 -27.47 -5.19 -17.96
C PRO A 468 -27.95 -6.32 -18.88
N GLU A 469 -29.12 -6.91 -18.58
CA GLU A 469 -29.70 -8.02 -19.36
C GLU A 469 -29.81 -7.71 -20.86
N ARG A 470 -30.23 -6.50 -21.20
CA ARG A 470 -30.34 -6.03 -22.59
C ARG A 470 -29.00 -5.96 -23.35
N TRP A 471 -27.85 -6.05 -22.67
CA TRP A 471 -26.55 -6.16 -23.32
C TRP A 471 -26.42 -7.43 -24.17
N LYS A 472 -27.03 -8.53 -23.71
CA LYS A 472 -27.01 -9.81 -24.43
C LYS A 472 -27.61 -9.67 -25.84
N GLU A 473 -28.69 -8.92 -25.97
CA GLU A 473 -29.34 -8.67 -27.27
C GLU A 473 -28.57 -7.67 -28.12
N GLN A 474 -28.05 -6.63 -27.48
CA GLN A 474 -27.43 -5.51 -28.19
C GLN A 474 -25.98 -5.79 -28.57
N TYR A 475 -25.23 -6.53 -27.73
CA TYR A 475 -23.80 -6.78 -27.88
C TYR A 475 -23.44 -8.26 -27.70
N PRO A 476 -24.00 -9.20 -28.47
CA PRO A 476 -23.77 -10.62 -28.27
C PRO A 476 -22.29 -11.02 -28.36
N GLN A 477 -21.52 -10.39 -29.24
CA GLN A 477 -20.09 -10.66 -29.36
C GLN A 477 -19.28 -10.18 -28.14
N ARG A 478 -19.65 -9.03 -27.54
CA ARG A 478 -19.02 -8.54 -26.31
C ARG A 478 -19.33 -9.48 -25.12
N MET A 479 -20.56 -10.01 -25.06
CA MET A 479 -20.94 -11.01 -24.05
C MET A 479 -20.12 -12.30 -24.19
N GLU A 480 -19.93 -12.78 -25.42
CA GLU A 480 -19.09 -13.95 -25.69
C GLU A 480 -17.63 -13.69 -25.29
N ASN A 481 -17.10 -12.52 -25.62
CA ASN A 481 -15.73 -12.15 -25.21
C ASN A 481 -15.59 -12.09 -23.69
N LEU A 482 -16.51 -11.46 -22.97
CA LEU A 482 -16.51 -11.46 -21.50
C LEU A 482 -16.48 -12.88 -20.94
N ARG A 483 -17.33 -13.78 -21.48
CA ARG A 483 -17.39 -15.18 -21.05
C ARG A 483 -16.10 -15.93 -21.33
N ARG A 484 -15.48 -15.72 -22.49
CA ARG A 484 -14.20 -16.32 -22.86
C ARG A 484 -13.06 -15.82 -21.97
N ASN A 485 -13.10 -14.53 -21.64
CA ASN A 485 -12.05 -13.88 -20.86
C ASN A 485 -12.09 -14.24 -19.38
N GLU A 486 -13.16 -14.87 -18.85
CA GLU A 486 -13.22 -15.32 -17.44
C GLU A 486 -12.05 -16.24 -17.07
N THR A 487 -11.48 -16.97 -18.04
CA THR A 487 -10.34 -17.87 -17.82
C THR A 487 -8.99 -17.31 -18.28
N ARG A 488 -8.98 -16.09 -18.83
CA ARG A 488 -7.75 -15.43 -19.31
C ARG A 488 -7.05 -14.67 -18.20
N ASN A 489 -5.76 -14.45 -18.37
CA ASN A 489 -5.01 -13.54 -17.51
C ASN A 489 -5.46 -12.10 -17.80
N ILE A 490 -6.05 -11.46 -16.80
CA ILE A 490 -6.44 -10.06 -16.84
C ILE A 490 -5.81 -9.31 -15.67
N CYS A 491 -5.83 -7.98 -15.71
CA CYS A 491 -5.38 -7.18 -14.59
C CYS A 491 -6.24 -5.92 -14.41
N ASN A 492 -6.05 -5.23 -13.30
CA ASN A 492 -6.80 -4.01 -13.02
C ASN A 492 -6.51 -2.85 -14.00
N LEU A 493 -5.44 -2.91 -14.80
CA LEU A 493 -5.22 -1.97 -15.92
C LEU A 493 -6.25 -2.12 -17.05
N ASP A 494 -7.00 -3.22 -17.10
CA ASP A 494 -8.00 -3.50 -18.13
C ASP A 494 -9.29 -2.70 -17.93
N ILE A 495 -9.45 -2.08 -16.77
CA ILE A 495 -10.65 -1.28 -16.43
C ILE A 495 -10.81 -0.11 -17.39
N ILE A 496 -9.75 0.70 -17.57
CA ILE A 496 -9.85 1.90 -18.42
C ILE A 496 -10.13 1.55 -19.89
N PRO A 497 -9.37 0.66 -20.56
CA PRO A 497 -9.70 0.32 -21.94
C PRO A 497 -11.09 -0.33 -22.09
N THR A 498 -11.58 -1.07 -21.08
CA THR A 498 -12.93 -1.62 -21.09
C THR A 498 -13.99 -0.52 -21.01
N ILE A 499 -13.82 0.44 -20.12
CA ILE A 499 -14.75 1.58 -19.98
C ILE A 499 -14.70 2.47 -21.23
N VAL A 500 -13.52 2.76 -21.75
CA VAL A 500 -13.36 3.56 -22.99
C VAL A 500 -14.00 2.86 -24.18
N ASP A 501 -13.93 1.53 -24.27
CA ASP A 501 -14.62 0.74 -25.31
C ASP A 501 -16.16 0.84 -25.17
N VAL A 502 -16.69 0.83 -23.94
CA VAL A 502 -18.12 1.12 -23.68
C VAL A 502 -18.49 2.52 -24.12
N LEU A 503 -17.68 3.52 -23.80
CA LEU A 503 -17.96 4.93 -24.11
C LEU A 503 -17.93 5.20 -25.59
N ASN A 504 -16.94 4.67 -26.31
CA ASN A 504 -16.77 4.86 -27.74
C ASN A 504 -17.79 4.06 -28.58
N ASP A 505 -18.25 2.93 -28.10
CA ASP A 505 -19.19 2.02 -28.79
C ASP A 505 -18.87 1.77 -30.27
N GLY A 506 -17.61 1.48 -30.56
CA GLY A 506 -17.07 1.28 -31.91
C GLY A 506 -16.68 2.54 -32.67
N GLY A 507 -16.76 3.71 -32.03
CA GLY A 507 -16.21 4.96 -32.56
C GLY A 507 -14.69 5.01 -32.49
N GLU A 508 -14.08 5.86 -33.29
CA GLU A 508 -12.60 6.00 -33.37
C GLU A 508 -12.04 7.17 -32.53
N SER A 509 -12.87 7.80 -31.69
CA SER A 509 -12.44 8.93 -30.87
C SER A 509 -11.25 8.53 -29.98
N ASN A 510 -10.27 9.41 -29.88
CA ASN A 510 -9.09 9.25 -29.01
C ASN A 510 -8.18 8.05 -29.34
N HIS A 511 -8.18 7.54 -30.55
CA HIS A 511 -7.43 6.34 -30.95
C HIS A 511 -5.93 6.39 -30.53
N GLN A 512 -5.25 7.51 -30.78
CA GLN A 512 -3.84 7.68 -30.40
C GLN A 512 -3.60 7.62 -28.89
N LEU A 513 -4.56 8.07 -28.11
CA LEU A 513 -4.49 8.05 -26.64
C LEU A 513 -4.79 6.65 -26.11
N ILE A 514 -5.77 5.97 -26.71
CA ILE A 514 -6.13 4.57 -26.38
C ILE A 514 -4.95 3.63 -26.62
N GLN A 515 -4.20 3.82 -27.72
CA GLN A 515 -2.99 3.02 -28.02
C GLN A 515 -1.88 3.16 -26.96
N LYS A 516 -1.92 4.18 -26.12
CA LYS A 516 -0.97 4.35 -25.01
C LYS A 516 -1.36 3.54 -23.76
N LEU A 517 -2.59 3.03 -23.67
CA LEU A 517 -3.04 2.16 -22.58
C LEU A 517 -2.35 0.80 -22.70
N LYS A 518 -1.98 0.21 -21.58
CA LYS A 518 -1.38 -1.14 -21.53
C LYS A 518 -2.38 -2.25 -21.23
N GLY A 519 -3.50 -1.89 -20.64
CA GLY A 519 -4.63 -2.82 -20.47
C GLY A 519 -5.28 -3.19 -21.82
N THR A 520 -6.08 -4.24 -21.79
CA THR A 520 -6.89 -4.70 -22.92
C THR A 520 -8.36 -4.60 -22.54
N SER A 521 -9.21 -4.12 -23.44
CA SER A 521 -10.66 -4.14 -23.20
C SER A 521 -11.17 -5.58 -22.99
N LEU A 522 -11.85 -5.82 -21.90
CA LEU A 522 -12.48 -7.11 -21.61
C LEU A 522 -13.66 -7.41 -22.55
N LEU A 523 -14.13 -6.43 -23.30
CA LEU A 523 -15.15 -6.57 -24.34
C LEU A 523 -14.58 -7.11 -25.66
N GLN A 524 -13.26 -7.21 -25.75
CA GLN A 524 -12.52 -7.81 -26.86
C GLN A 524 -11.94 -9.16 -26.45
N ASN A 525 -11.43 -9.92 -27.42
CA ASN A 525 -10.79 -11.19 -27.12
C ASN A 525 -9.40 -10.96 -26.51
N VAL A 526 -9.23 -11.31 -25.26
CA VAL A 526 -7.93 -11.26 -24.57
C VAL A 526 -7.08 -12.46 -24.98
N ASP A 527 -5.82 -12.22 -25.27
CA ASP A 527 -4.86 -13.26 -25.66
C ASP A 527 -4.74 -14.35 -24.59
N SER A 528 -4.74 -15.62 -25.03
CA SER A 528 -4.57 -16.78 -24.15
C SER A 528 -3.20 -16.84 -23.50
N GLU A 529 -2.18 -16.35 -24.19
CA GLU A 529 -0.78 -16.33 -23.75
C GLU A 529 -0.38 -14.98 -23.13
N ARG A 530 -1.37 -14.19 -22.72
CA ARG A 530 -1.11 -12.89 -22.12
C ARG A 530 -0.27 -12.98 -20.85
N ILE A 531 0.77 -12.17 -20.82
CA ILE A 531 1.67 -12.00 -19.68
C ILE A 531 1.21 -10.79 -18.88
N ILE A 532 1.10 -10.94 -17.56
CA ILE A 532 0.91 -9.83 -16.64
C ILE A 532 2.25 -9.56 -15.92
N LEU A 533 2.67 -8.31 -15.97
CA LEU A 533 3.85 -7.82 -15.25
C LEU A 533 3.39 -6.88 -14.15
N ALA A 534 3.64 -7.26 -12.91
CA ALA A 534 3.36 -6.45 -11.74
C ALA A 534 4.65 -5.92 -11.13
N LEU A 535 4.60 -4.70 -10.59
CA LEU A 535 5.78 -4.02 -10.09
C LEU A 535 5.42 -3.16 -8.88
N ASN A 536 6.17 -3.27 -7.81
CA ASN A 536 6.13 -2.33 -6.70
C ASN A 536 7.25 -1.30 -6.84
N THR A 537 6.94 -0.07 -6.52
CA THR A 537 7.89 1.02 -6.45
C THR A 537 7.80 1.68 -5.09
N ASN A 538 8.89 2.27 -4.63
CA ASN A 538 8.93 2.96 -3.36
C ASN A 538 8.09 4.24 -3.33
N ASP A 539 7.85 4.86 -4.50
CA ASP A 539 7.17 6.17 -4.59
C ASP A 539 6.61 6.40 -6.00
N ILE A 540 5.43 7.01 -6.10
CA ILE A 540 4.83 7.44 -7.36
C ILE A 540 5.65 8.52 -8.10
N ARG A 541 6.56 9.18 -7.41
CA ARG A 541 7.39 10.28 -7.94
C ARG A 541 8.64 9.79 -8.66
N GLU A 542 9.33 8.81 -8.09
CA GLU A 542 10.61 8.33 -8.62
C GLU A 542 10.50 6.96 -9.29
N TRP A 543 9.49 6.17 -8.95
CA TRP A 543 9.24 4.83 -9.49
C TRP A 543 10.50 3.97 -9.61
N LEU A 544 11.22 3.85 -8.48
CA LEU A 544 12.34 2.95 -8.36
C LEU A 544 11.83 1.57 -7.97
N PRO A 545 11.83 0.57 -8.86
CA PRO A 545 11.32 -0.75 -8.53
C PRO A 545 12.22 -1.47 -7.53
N GLU A 546 11.58 -2.11 -6.54
CA GLU A 546 12.22 -2.94 -5.52
C GLU A 546 12.06 -4.43 -5.82
N GLY A 547 11.20 -4.76 -6.78
CA GLY A 547 10.93 -6.10 -7.25
C GLY A 547 9.90 -6.09 -8.37
N PHE A 548 9.64 -7.25 -8.96
CA PHE A 548 8.57 -7.45 -9.94
C PHE A 548 8.11 -8.91 -9.97
N GLY A 549 6.87 -9.12 -10.43
CA GLY A 549 6.29 -10.44 -10.67
C GLY A 549 5.87 -10.61 -12.12
N ILE A 550 6.09 -11.78 -12.69
CA ILE A 550 5.60 -12.18 -14.03
C ILE A 550 4.58 -13.31 -13.84
N PHE A 551 3.38 -13.09 -14.36
CA PHE A 551 2.26 -14.04 -14.29
C PHE A 551 1.91 -14.50 -15.71
N PHE A 552 2.25 -15.76 -16.01
CA PHE A 552 2.04 -16.38 -17.31
C PHE A 552 1.37 -17.74 -17.17
N GLY A 553 0.12 -17.86 -17.60
CA GLY A 553 -0.67 -19.08 -17.38
C GLY A 553 -0.70 -19.46 -15.90
N LYS A 554 -0.16 -20.63 -15.57
CA LYS A 554 0.00 -21.12 -14.19
C LYS A 554 1.40 -20.88 -13.60
N LYS A 555 2.31 -20.28 -14.37
CA LYS A 555 3.68 -19.98 -13.93
C LYS A 555 3.74 -18.63 -13.26
N ARG A 556 4.51 -18.55 -12.17
CA ARG A 556 4.79 -17.35 -11.39
C ARG A 556 6.29 -17.18 -11.26
N PHE A 557 6.79 -16.06 -11.74
CA PHE A 557 8.18 -15.68 -11.57
C PHE A 557 8.21 -14.43 -10.70
N VAL A 558 8.94 -14.51 -9.60
CA VAL A 558 9.03 -13.46 -8.58
C VAL A 558 10.48 -13.02 -8.46
N PHE A 559 10.70 -11.71 -8.49
CA PHE A 559 12.02 -11.11 -8.33
C PHE A 559 11.93 -9.97 -7.34
N SER A 560 12.74 -10.05 -6.30
CA SER A 560 12.75 -9.04 -5.24
C SER A 560 14.18 -8.80 -4.76
N ASP A 561 14.52 -7.55 -4.47
CA ASP A 561 15.79 -7.18 -3.86
C ASP A 561 15.94 -7.81 -2.46
N THR A 562 14.84 -8.20 -1.82
CA THR A 562 14.80 -8.73 -0.45
C THR A 562 14.81 -10.26 -0.40
N GLU A 563 14.10 -10.93 -1.34
CA GLU A 563 13.88 -12.38 -1.33
C GLU A 563 14.68 -13.14 -2.40
N GLY A 564 15.24 -12.39 -3.35
CA GLY A 564 15.89 -12.98 -4.52
C GLY A 564 14.90 -13.39 -5.60
N SER A 565 15.17 -14.51 -6.28
CA SER A 565 14.37 -15.02 -7.38
C SER A 565 13.57 -16.24 -6.98
N GLY A 566 12.30 -16.28 -7.44
CA GLY A 566 11.39 -17.41 -7.23
C GLY A 566 10.70 -17.83 -8.52
N TYR A 567 10.48 -19.14 -8.65
CA TYR A 567 9.64 -19.75 -9.67
C TYR A 567 8.69 -20.76 -9.04
N PHE A 568 7.42 -20.67 -9.41
CA PHE A 568 6.34 -21.51 -8.88
C PHE A 568 5.37 -21.89 -10.00
N ASP A 569 4.96 -23.16 -10.05
CA ASP A 569 3.82 -23.62 -10.85
C ASP A 569 2.61 -23.82 -9.94
N VAL A 570 1.64 -22.92 -10.01
CA VAL A 570 0.45 -22.94 -9.14
C VAL A 570 -0.53 -24.08 -9.46
N THR A 571 -0.24 -24.93 -10.48
CA THR A 571 -0.99 -26.15 -10.72
C THR A 571 -0.65 -27.20 -9.63
N THR A 572 0.61 -27.29 -9.27
CA THR A 572 1.14 -28.26 -8.30
C THR A 572 1.40 -27.63 -6.93
N ASP A 573 1.71 -26.35 -6.89
CA ASP A 573 2.03 -25.58 -5.69
C ASP A 573 1.14 -24.33 -5.58
N LYS A 574 -0.13 -24.54 -5.24
CA LYS A 574 -1.14 -23.47 -5.16
C LYS A 574 -0.80 -22.35 -4.16
N ASP A 575 -0.06 -22.70 -3.12
CA ASP A 575 0.31 -21.77 -2.04
C ASP A 575 1.73 -21.22 -2.21
N GLN A 576 2.43 -21.57 -3.29
CA GLN A 576 3.77 -21.07 -3.65
C GLN A 576 4.81 -21.26 -2.53
N LEU A 577 4.81 -22.45 -1.90
CA LEU A 577 5.70 -22.80 -0.79
C LEU A 577 7.02 -23.44 -1.25
N HIS A 578 7.08 -23.93 -2.49
CA HIS A 578 8.22 -24.68 -3.02
C HIS A 578 8.87 -23.91 -4.18
N ASN A 579 9.89 -23.12 -3.86
CA ASN A 579 10.61 -22.34 -4.86
C ASN A 579 11.49 -23.23 -5.75
N GLU A 580 11.10 -23.39 -7.00
CA GLU A 580 11.81 -24.19 -8.01
C GLU A 580 12.80 -23.37 -8.87
N TRP A 581 13.14 -22.16 -8.48
CA TRP A 581 14.05 -21.29 -9.24
C TRP A 581 15.36 -21.95 -9.66
N LYS A 582 15.92 -22.82 -8.80
CA LYS A 582 17.17 -23.53 -9.10
C LYS A 582 17.04 -24.54 -10.26
N ASN A 583 15.82 -24.98 -10.55
CA ASN A 583 15.51 -25.99 -11.57
C ASN A 583 14.97 -25.36 -12.87
N ILE A 584 14.93 -24.03 -12.95
CA ILE A 584 14.39 -23.31 -14.10
C ILE A 584 15.19 -23.61 -15.37
N SER A 585 14.50 -23.90 -16.47
CA SER A 585 15.09 -24.20 -17.77
C SER A 585 15.70 -22.96 -18.42
N ASP A 586 16.64 -23.15 -19.35
CA ASP A 586 17.21 -22.03 -20.12
C ASP A 586 16.16 -21.36 -21.02
N ALA A 587 15.15 -22.10 -21.48
CA ALA A 587 14.03 -21.54 -22.21
C ALA A 587 13.23 -20.55 -21.36
N GLU A 588 12.98 -20.88 -20.09
CA GLU A 588 12.29 -19.97 -19.15
C GLU A 588 13.16 -18.77 -18.78
N LYS A 589 14.47 -18.94 -18.65
CA LYS A 589 15.38 -17.81 -18.43
C LYS A 589 15.37 -16.84 -19.61
N ASN A 590 15.40 -17.36 -20.84
CA ASN A 590 15.32 -16.54 -22.04
C ASN A 590 13.97 -15.82 -22.13
N PHE A 591 12.86 -16.51 -21.84
CA PHE A 591 11.53 -15.91 -21.76
C PHE A 591 11.49 -14.73 -20.79
N ILE A 592 12.07 -14.85 -19.59
CA ILE A 592 12.14 -13.76 -18.61
C ILE A 592 12.98 -12.60 -19.17
N ILE A 593 14.13 -12.89 -19.81
CA ILE A 593 15.00 -11.87 -20.41
C ILE A 593 14.27 -11.12 -21.50
N ASP A 594 13.50 -11.80 -22.34
CA ASP A 594 12.71 -11.19 -23.41
C ASP A 594 11.64 -10.25 -22.83
N ILE A 595 10.97 -10.63 -21.73
CA ILE A 595 9.98 -9.76 -21.05
C ILE A 595 10.64 -8.53 -20.45
N ILE A 596 11.78 -8.68 -19.80
CA ILE A 596 12.53 -7.58 -19.20
C ILE A 596 13.01 -6.60 -20.30
N GLY A 597 13.42 -7.14 -21.45
CA GLY A 597 13.89 -6.39 -22.59
C GLY A 597 15.01 -5.41 -22.22
N GLU A 598 14.92 -4.18 -22.71
CA GLU A 598 15.88 -3.11 -22.43
C GLU A 598 15.61 -2.34 -21.12
N ASN A 599 14.64 -2.77 -20.32
CA ASN A 599 14.34 -2.10 -19.05
C ASN A 599 15.49 -2.30 -18.05
N ALA A 600 16.34 -1.27 -17.93
CA ALA A 600 17.55 -1.32 -17.12
C ALA A 600 17.28 -1.62 -15.63
N GLN A 601 16.13 -1.14 -15.10
CA GLN A 601 15.78 -1.33 -13.70
C GLN A 601 15.34 -2.77 -13.42
N LEU A 602 14.46 -3.34 -14.25
CA LEU A 602 14.07 -4.77 -14.15
C LEU A 602 15.27 -5.68 -14.34
N GLY A 603 16.14 -5.34 -15.32
CA GLY A 603 17.40 -6.06 -15.54
C GLY A 603 18.36 -5.99 -14.34
N ARG A 604 18.37 -4.89 -13.59
CA ARG A 604 19.15 -4.77 -12.33
C ARG A 604 18.63 -5.76 -11.28
N ILE A 605 17.32 -5.77 -11.02
CA ILE A 605 16.68 -6.65 -10.04
C ILE A 605 16.91 -8.12 -10.41
N TYR A 606 16.70 -8.49 -11.67
CA TYR A 606 16.93 -9.84 -12.17
C TYR A 606 18.38 -10.32 -11.97
N ARG A 607 19.36 -9.44 -12.19
CA ARG A 607 20.79 -9.78 -11.98
C ARG A 607 21.17 -9.91 -10.51
N LYS A 608 20.53 -9.14 -9.61
CA LYS A 608 20.77 -9.27 -8.15
C LYS A 608 20.18 -10.57 -7.58
N GLY A 609 19.07 -11.06 -8.15
CA GLY A 609 18.43 -12.30 -7.72
C GLY A 609 19.10 -13.59 -8.24
N LYS A 610 20.11 -13.47 -9.09
CA LYS A 610 20.94 -14.60 -9.54
C LYS A 610 22.01 -14.95 -8.52
#